data_c4a0a359c2cd6f0db66acaede015f721
#
_entry.id   c4a0a359c2cd6f0db66acaede015f721
#
_cell.length_a   1.000
_cell.length_b   1.000
_cell.length_c   1.000
_cell.angle_alpha   90.00
_cell.angle_beta   90.00
_cell.angle_gamma   90.00
#
_symmetry.space_group_name_H-M   'P 1'
#
loop_
_entity.id
_entity.type
_entity.pdbx_description
1 polymer ?
#
loop_
_entity_poly.entity_id
_entity_poly.type
_entity_poly.pdbx_seq_one_letter_code
_entity_poly.pdbx_strand_id
1 'polypeptide(L)'
;IFFFFHKVNNQSINQFFLFSKETSILINNWFMMYFLSVVLIGTIYPIFLEVITSEKISVGPPFYHKLIIPFLIPFMFAMAIGPKLKWIKSNLEDKFYLIVFLIISIILSIFLIKNLNLSFLLNSILLSSAFYLFFITLRDFFTKKFNRLSQNLSHFGFSLLILSILFNNFLSS
;
A
#
# COMPACT_ATOMS: atom_id res chain seq x y z
N ILE A 1 -33.25 -4.00 -14.62
CA ILE A 1 -33.29 -4.84 -15.86
C ILE A 1 -32.85 -4.02 -17.09
N PHE A 2 -32.97 -2.69 -17.12
CA PHE A 2 -32.61 -1.86 -18.28
C PHE A 2 -31.08 -1.65 -18.50
N PHE A 3 -30.21 -1.97 -17.56
CA PHE A 3 -28.77 -1.76 -17.69
C PHE A 3 -28.04 -2.81 -18.56
N PHE A 4 -28.66 -3.94 -18.88
CA PHE A 4 -28.00 -5.03 -19.61
C PHE A 4 -28.02 -4.90 -21.14
N PHE A 5 -28.76 -3.95 -21.71
CA PHE A 5 -28.93 -3.80 -23.16
C PHE A 5 -28.26 -2.57 -23.77
N HIS A 6 -27.39 -1.89 -23.03
CA HIS A 6 -26.62 -0.81 -23.64
C HIS A 6 -25.53 -1.44 -24.52
N LYS A 7 -25.77 -1.44 -25.84
CA LYS A 7 -24.82 -1.89 -26.86
C LYS A 7 -23.55 -1.03 -26.71
N VAL A 8 -22.53 -1.60 -26.08
CA VAL A 8 -21.21 -0.97 -26.00
C VAL A 8 -20.68 -0.88 -27.43
N ASN A 9 -20.64 0.33 -27.96
CA ASN A 9 -20.10 0.61 -29.28
C ASN A 9 -18.59 0.30 -29.24
N ASN A 10 -18.19 -0.83 -29.81
CA ASN A 10 -16.81 -1.34 -29.85
C ASN A 10 -15.92 -0.49 -30.76
N GLN A 11 -15.74 0.78 -30.48
CA GLN A 11 -14.81 1.66 -31.17
C GLN A 11 -13.91 2.44 -30.20
N SER A 12 -13.24 1.71 -29.33
CA SER A 12 -11.91 2.12 -28.88
C SER A 12 -11.20 0.85 -28.41
N ILE A 13 -10.19 0.45 -29.12
CA ILE A 13 -9.15 -0.43 -28.58
C ILE A 13 -8.53 0.38 -27.45
N ASN A 14 -9.07 0.26 -26.25
CA ASN A 14 -8.48 0.81 -25.05
C ASN A 14 -7.16 0.09 -24.82
N GLN A 15 -6.09 0.64 -25.35
CA GLN A 15 -4.74 0.22 -25.02
C GLN A 15 -4.57 0.54 -23.52
N PHE A 16 -4.71 -0.48 -22.69
CA PHE A 16 -4.38 -0.37 -21.28
C PHE A 16 -2.89 -0.17 -21.14
N PHE A 17 -2.50 1.06 -20.87
CA PHE A 17 -1.11 1.34 -20.53
C PHE A 17 -0.85 0.98 -19.07
N LEU A 18 0.21 0.21 -18.83
CA LEU A 18 0.62 -0.21 -17.47
C LEU A 18 0.80 0.98 -16.50
N PHE A 19 1.20 2.14 -17.02
CA PHE A 19 1.35 3.38 -16.25
C PHE A 19 0.15 4.31 -16.45
N SER A 20 -1.05 3.81 -16.17
CA SER A 20 -2.28 4.60 -16.21
C SER A 20 -2.96 4.62 -14.84
N LYS A 21 -3.86 5.58 -14.66
CA LYS A 21 -4.67 5.68 -13.43
C LYS A 21 -5.62 4.49 -13.28
N GLU A 22 -6.14 3.98 -14.40
CA GLU A 22 -7.00 2.79 -14.43
C GLU A 22 -6.27 1.58 -13.87
N THR A 23 -5.06 1.30 -14.34
CA THR A 23 -4.23 0.19 -13.86
C THR A 23 -3.90 0.35 -12.37
N SER A 24 -3.61 1.57 -11.92
CA SER A 24 -3.37 1.84 -10.50
C SER A 24 -4.58 1.53 -9.62
N ILE A 25 -5.79 1.83 -10.08
CA ILE A 25 -7.03 1.51 -9.35
C ILE A 25 -7.25 0.00 -9.29
N LEU A 26 -7.02 -0.72 -10.39
CA LEU A 26 -7.13 -2.17 -10.43
C LEU A 26 -6.13 -2.85 -9.48
N ILE A 27 -4.88 -2.40 -9.49
CA ILE A 27 -3.83 -2.89 -8.58
C ILE A 27 -4.21 -2.63 -7.12
N ASN A 28 -4.70 -1.43 -6.80
CA ASN A 28 -5.16 -1.11 -5.45
C ASN A 28 -6.30 -2.02 -4.99
N ASN A 29 -7.30 -2.25 -5.84
CA ASN A 29 -8.42 -3.14 -5.53
C ASN A 29 -7.93 -4.59 -5.33
N TRP A 30 -6.97 -5.05 -6.14
CA TRP A 30 -6.37 -6.38 -5.98
C TRP A 30 -5.67 -6.53 -4.63
N PHE A 31 -4.86 -5.56 -4.20
CA PHE A 31 -4.25 -5.59 -2.87
C PHE A 31 -5.27 -5.59 -1.74
N MET A 32 -6.34 -4.79 -1.87
CA MET A 32 -7.40 -4.75 -0.86
C MET A 32 -8.15 -6.08 -0.76
N MET A 33 -8.45 -6.73 -1.90
CA MET A 33 -9.03 -8.08 -1.90
C MET A 33 -8.09 -9.10 -1.28
N TYR A 34 -6.79 -9.03 -1.56
CA TYR A 34 -5.79 -9.91 -0.96
C TYR A 34 -5.76 -9.77 0.55
N PHE A 35 -5.64 -8.55 1.09
CA PHE A 35 -5.62 -8.31 2.53
C PHE A 35 -6.91 -8.77 3.21
N LEU A 36 -8.06 -8.48 2.58
CA LEU A 36 -9.35 -8.96 3.07
C LEU A 36 -9.37 -10.50 3.16
N SER A 37 -8.91 -11.18 2.12
CA SER A 37 -8.87 -12.66 2.08
C SER A 37 -7.96 -13.22 3.16
N VAL A 38 -6.78 -12.66 3.39
CA VAL A 38 -5.85 -13.09 4.44
C VAL A 38 -6.48 -12.95 5.82
N VAL A 39 -7.10 -11.80 6.10
CA VAL A 39 -7.76 -11.56 7.38
C VAL A 39 -8.97 -12.49 7.57
N LEU A 40 -9.77 -12.67 6.52
CA LEU A 40 -10.96 -13.51 6.55
C LEU A 40 -10.60 -14.99 6.79
N ILE A 41 -9.60 -15.49 6.07
CA ILE A 41 -9.11 -16.87 6.28
C ILE A 41 -8.53 -17.02 7.69
N GLY A 42 -7.69 -16.08 8.13
CA GLY A 42 -7.08 -16.14 9.47
C GLY A 42 -8.08 -16.04 10.61
N THR A 43 -9.26 -15.46 10.39
CA THR A 43 -10.32 -15.36 11.41
C THR A 43 -11.31 -16.54 11.35
N ILE A 44 -11.72 -16.95 10.16
CA ILE A 44 -12.73 -18.00 9.97
C ILE A 44 -12.14 -19.40 10.17
N TYR A 45 -10.91 -19.63 9.70
CA TYR A 45 -10.28 -20.95 9.75
C TYR A 45 -10.19 -21.56 11.15
N PRO A 46 -9.74 -20.83 12.21
CA PRO A 46 -9.75 -21.36 13.57
C PRO A 46 -11.15 -21.73 14.07
N ILE A 47 -12.14 -20.87 13.80
CA ILE A 47 -13.54 -21.11 14.21
C ILE A 47 -14.08 -22.38 13.56
N PHE A 48 -13.81 -22.55 12.26
CA PHE A 48 -14.26 -23.71 11.52
C PHE A 48 -13.64 -25.01 12.02
N LEU A 49 -12.33 -24.99 12.34
CA LEU A 49 -11.64 -26.14 12.91
C LEU A 49 -12.18 -26.48 14.32
N GLU A 50 -12.40 -25.50 15.19
CA GLU A 50 -12.94 -25.75 16.54
C GLU A 50 -14.30 -26.45 16.47
N VAL A 51 -15.13 -26.10 15.50
CA VAL A 51 -16.45 -26.75 15.32
C VAL A 51 -16.33 -28.20 14.84
N ILE A 52 -15.35 -28.52 14.00
CA ILE A 52 -15.23 -29.87 13.40
C ILE A 52 -14.40 -30.81 14.28
N THR A 53 -13.27 -30.32 14.80
CA THR A 53 -12.29 -31.16 15.51
C THR A 53 -12.31 -30.99 17.02
N SER A 54 -13.06 -30.04 17.54
CA SER A 54 -13.04 -29.61 18.96
C SER A 54 -11.66 -29.17 19.47
N GLU A 55 -10.69 -28.97 18.55
CA GLU A 55 -9.37 -28.47 18.88
C GLU A 55 -9.34 -26.94 18.78
N LYS A 56 -8.85 -26.29 19.83
CA LYS A 56 -8.68 -24.81 19.84
C LYS A 56 -7.35 -24.43 19.22
N ILE A 57 -7.41 -23.96 17.99
CA ILE A 57 -6.26 -23.39 17.29
C ILE A 57 -6.43 -21.88 17.23
N SER A 58 -5.39 -21.13 17.58
CA SER A 58 -5.35 -19.67 17.43
C SER A 58 -4.36 -19.27 16.36
N VAL A 59 -4.80 -18.41 15.44
CA VAL A 59 -3.91 -17.78 14.45
C VAL A 59 -3.36 -16.50 15.04
N GLY A 60 -2.05 -16.49 15.29
CA GLY A 60 -1.36 -15.37 15.94
C GLY A 60 -0.72 -14.39 14.96
N PRO A 61 -0.10 -13.30 15.48
CA PRO A 61 0.59 -12.28 14.70
C PRO A 61 1.60 -12.81 13.66
N PRO A 62 2.38 -13.88 13.91
CA PRO A 62 3.34 -14.40 12.93
C PRO A 62 2.73 -14.82 11.61
N PHE A 63 1.49 -15.33 11.62
CA PHE A 63 0.76 -15.69 10.40
C PHE A 63 0.49 -14.46 9.53
N TYR A 64 -0.07 -13.41 10.14
CA TYR A 64 -0.37 -12.18 9.42
C TYR A 64 0.88 -11.47 8.94
N HIS A 65 1.94 -11.41 9.75
CA HIS A 65 3.21 -10.81 9.36
C HIS A 65 3.80 -11.48 8.12
N LYS A 66 3.80 -12.81 8.07
CA LYS A 66 4.37 -13.57 6.94
C LYS A 66 3.60 -13.36 5.64
N LEU A 67 2.28 -13.18 5.71
CA LEU A 67 1.43 -13.02 4.54
C LEU A 67 1.26 -11.54 4.12
N ILE A 68 1.11 -10.63 5.08
CA ILE A 68 0.77 -9.23 4.78
C ILE A 68 2.02 -8.41 4.42
N ILE A 69 3.13 -8.56 5.16
CA ILE A 69 4.30 -7.68 5.00
C ILE A 69 4.87 -7.68 3.58
N PRO A 70 5.08 -8.83 2.91
CA PRO A 70 5.63 -8.83 1.55
C PRO A 70 4.76 -8.06 0.55
N PHE A 71 3.44 -8.11 0.71
CA PHE A 71 2.48 -7.42 -0.16
C PHE A 71 2.23 -5.97 0.27
N LEU A 72 2.46 -5.63 1.53
CA LEU A 72 2.35 -4.27 2.04
C LEU A 72 3.39 -3.33 1.40
N ILE A 73 4.60 -3.82 1.16
CA ILE A 73 5.68 -3.04 0.54
C ILE A 73 5.28 -2.52 -0.86
N PRO A 74 4.96 -3.39 -1.85
CA PRO A 74 4.53 -2.91 -3.17
C PRO A 74 3.22 -2.13 -3.12
N PHE A 75 2.33 -2.42 -2.19
CA PHE A 75 1.11 -1.63 -1.96
C PHE A 75 1.42 -0.19 -1.55
N MET A 76 2.36 0.05 -0.63
CA MET A 76 2.78 1.39 -0.24
C MET A 76 3.37 2.19 -1.41
N PHE A 77 4.17 1.55 -2.26
CA PHE A 77 4.66 2.17 -3.50
C PHE A 77 3.54 2.50 -4.48
N ALA A 78 2.58 1.59 -4.66
CA ALA A 78 1.41 1.84 -5.51
C ALA A 78 0.56 3.00 -4.98
N MET A 79 0.36 3.11 -3.66
CA MET A 79 -0.34 4.24 -3.04
C MET A 79 0.41 5.57 -3.21
N ALA A 80 1.74 5.56 -3.16
CA ALA A 80 2.55 6.77 -3.33
C ALA A 80 2.50 7.30 -4.77
N ILE A 81 2.50 6.41 -5.77
CA ILE A 81 2.59 6.75 -7.19
C ILE A 81 1.21 6.90 -7.83
N GLY A 82 0.23 6.08 -7.46
CA GLY A 82 -1.09 6.00 -8.08
C GLY A 82 -1.82 7.34 -8.24
N PRO A 83 -1.92 8.19 -7.20
CA PRO A 83 -2.57 9.50 -7.31
C PRO A 83 -1.93 10.47 -8.31
N LYS A 84 -0.71 10.18 -8.77
CA LYS A 84 0.08 11.03 -9.69
C LYS A 84 -0.06 10.61 -11.15
N LEU A 85 -0.63 9.44 -11.40
CA LEU A 85 -0.87 8.94 -12.74
C LEU A 85 -2.04 9.69 -13.41
N LYS A 86 -1.94 9.89 -14.71
CA LYS A 86 -3.02 10.44 -15.54
C LYS A 86 -3.85 9.31 -16.14
N TRP A 87 -5.07 9.64 -16.57
CA TRP A 87 -5.91 8.75 -17.36
C TRP A 87 -5.22 8.45 -18.71
N ILE A 88 -5.33 7.23 -19.21
CA ILE A 88 -4.84 6.73 -20.49
C ILE A 88 -3.31 6.64 -20.55
N LYS A 89 -2.57 7.72 -20.46
CA LYS A 89 -1.09 7.73 -20.51
C LYS A 89 -0.53 8.81 -19.60
N SER A 90 0.43 8.45 -18.77
CA SER A 90 1.14 9.40 -17.91
C SER A 90 2.60 9.55 -18.33
N ASN A 91 3.04 10.80 -18.53
CA ASN A 91 4.46 11.14 -18.64
C ASN A 91 4.99 11.41 -17.23
N LEU A 92 6.06 10.71 -16.87
CA LEU A 92 6.71 10.83 -15.56
C LEU A 92 7.86 11.88 -15.57
N GLU A 93 8.08 12.55 -16.71
CA GLU A 93 9.24 13.40 -16.96
C GLU A 93 9.44 14.52 -15.92
N ASP A 94 8.35 15.09 -15.39
CA ASP A 94 8.42 16.20 -14.42
C ASP A 94 8.42 15.74 -12.94
N LYS A 95 8.75 14.46 -12.68
CA LYS A 95 8.59 13.88 -11.35
C LYS A 95 9.90 13.50 -10.68
N PHE A 96 10.96 14.25 -10.95
CA PHE A 96 12.30 14.06 -10.35
C PHE A 96 12.25 13.97 -8.82
N TYR A 97 11.35 14.71 -8.18
CA TYR A 97 11.15 14.64 -6.74
C TYR A 97 10.78 13.22 -6.22
N LEU A 98 10.15 12.37 -7.05
CA LEU A 98 9.84 10.99 -6.65
C LEU A 98 11.11 10.20 -6.39
N ILE A 99 12.12 10.40 -7.23
CA ILE A 99 13.43 9.74 -7.08
C ILE A 99 14.16 10.32 -5.87
N VAL A 100 14.14 11.64 -5.68
CA VAL A 100 14.78 12.30 -4.54
C VAL A 100 14.20 11.80 -3.21
N PHE A 101 12.87 11.75 -3.07
CA PHE A 101 12.24 11.22 -1.86
C PHE A 101 12.50 9.74 -1.63
N LEU A 102 12.63 8.95 -2.71
CA LEU A 102 13.00 7.54 -2.59
C LEU A 102 14.42 7.40 -2.02
N ILE A 103 15.38 8.17 -2.52
CA ILE A 103 16.76 8.16 -2.01
C ILE A 103 16.79 8.60 -0.54
N ILE A 104 16.11 9.68 -0.19
CA ILE A 104 16.04 10.17 1.20
C ILE A 104 15.43 9.12 2.12
N SER A 105 14.35 8.46 1.71
CA SER A 105 13.71 7.41 2.52
C SER A 105 14.60 6.20 2.74
N ILE A 106 15.38 5.80 1.74
CA ILE A 106 16.35 4.71 1.87
C ILE A 106 17.48 5.08 2.84
N ILE A 107 18.06 6.27 2.71
CA ILE A 107 19.14 6.73 3.59
C ILE A 107 18.64 6.79 5.04
N LEU A 108 17.46 7.35 5.27
CA LEU A 108 16.87 7.47 6.60
C LEU A 108 16.56 6.10 7.22
N SER A 109 16.06 5.16 6.44
CA SER A 109 15.77 3.81 6.92
C SER A 109 17.03 3.06 7.31
N ILE A 110 18.10 3.14 6.51
CA ILE A 110 19.39 2.51 6.81
C ILE A 110 19.99 3.11 8.08
N PHE A 111 19.93 4.42 8.25
CA PHE A 111 20.44 5.12 9.43
C PHE A 111 19.70 4.64 10.71
N LEU A 112 18.38 4.56 10.69
CA LEU A 112 17.60 4.12 11.84
C LEU A 112 17.83 2.65 12.18
N ILE A 113 17.92 1.77 11.19
CA ILE A 113 18.13 0.33 11.42
C ILE A 113 19.48 0.04 12.02
N LYS A 114 20.54 0.75 11.59
CA LYS A 114 21.86 0.64 12.22
C LYS A 114 21.83 1.03 13.70
N ASN A 115 21.09 2.08 14.04
CA ASN A 115 20.98 2.53 15.42
C ASN A 115 20.17 1.58 16.30
N LEU A 116 19.21 0.86 15.74
CA LEU A 116 18.30 -0.04 16.45
C LEU A 116 18.73 -1.52 16.42
N ASN A 117 19.86 -1.86 15.75
CA ASN A 117 20.39 -3.23 15.63
C ASN A 117 19.38 -4.27 15.12
N LEU A 118 18.47 -3.85 14.24
CA LEU A 118 17.42 -4.72 13.70
C LEU A 118 17.92 -5.58 12.53
N SER A 119 17.17 -6.65 12.21
CA SER A 119 17.44 -7.46 11.02
C SER A 119 17.39 -6.60 9.75
N PHE A 120 18.50 -6.56 9.01
CA PHE A 120 18.79 -5.49 8.06
C PHE A 120 17.87 -5.48 6.84
N LEU A 121 17.65 -6.62 6.19
CA LEU A 121 17.12 -6.65 4.82
C LEU A 121 15.62 -6.31 4.74
N LEU A 122 14.77 -7.04 5.44
CA LEU A 122 13.31 -6.88 5.35
C LEU A 122 12.84 -5.59 6.01
N ASN A 123 13.41 -5.27 7.19
CA ASN A 123 13.05 -4.07 7.92
C ASN A 123 13.49 -2.79 7.19
N SER A 124 14.63 -2.81 6.46
CA SER A 124 15.05 -1.64 5.68
C SER A 124 14.12 -1.35 4.51
N ILE A 125 13.68 -2.38 3.80
CA ILE A 125 12.76 -2.22 2.67
C ILE A 125 11.39 -1.76 3.18
N LEU A 126 10.91 -2.36 4.26
CA LEU A 126 9.61 -2.00 4.84
C LEU A 126 9.62 -0.55 5.35
N LEU A 127 10.64 -0.17 6.10
CA LEU A 127 10.75 1.18 6.65
C LEU A 127 10.97 2.23 5.55
N SER A 128 11.78 1.92 4.53
CA SER A 128 12.00 2.82 3.40
C SER A 128 10.73 3.05 2.59
N SER A 129 9.91 2.02 2.37
CA SER A 129 8.62 2.17 1.67
C SER A 129 7.62 2.99 2.47
N ALA A 130 7.61 2.86 3.81
CA ALA A 130 6.76 3.65 4.69
C ALA A 130 7.18 5.14 4.72
N PHE A 131 8.48 5.43 4.83
CA PHE A 131 8.98 6.81 4.73
C PHE A 131 8.74 7.42 3.35
N TYR A 132 8.92 6.63 2.29
CA TYR A 132 8.63 7.08 0.94
C TYR A 132 7.17 7.52 0.78
N LEU A 133 6.23 6.69 1.23
CA LEU A 133 4.82 7.03 1.24
C LEU A 133 4.56 8.29 2.07
N PHE A 134 5.15 8.39 3.25
CA PHE A 134 4.98 9.54 4.14
C PHE A 134 5.47 10.85 3.51
N PHE A 135 6.69 10.91 2.97
CA PHE A 135 7.23 12.13 2.37
C PHE A 135 6.42 12.56 1.13
N ILE A 136 5.98 11.62 0.33
CA ILE A 136 5.15 11.91 -0.84
C ILE A 136 3.79 12.46 -0.44
N THR A 137 3.14 11.84 0.53
CA THR A 137 1.82 12.28 1.00
C THR A 137 1.90 13.61 1.75
N LEU A 138 2.95 13.82 2.53
CA LEU A 138 3.24 15.10 3.20
C LEU A 138 3.40 16.23 2.17
N ARG A 139 4.21 16.03 1.14
CA ARG A 139 4.35 17.02 0.06
C ARG A 139 3.03 17.28 -0.65
N ASP A 140 2.26 16.24 -0.95
CA ASP A 140 0.96 16.39 -1.62
C ASP A 140 -0.04 17.15 -0.74
N PHE A 141 0.02 16.98 0.56
CA PHE A 141 -0.79 17.72 1.51
C PHE A 141 -0.51 19.24 1.46
N PHE A 142 0.76 19.63 1.40
CA PHE A 142 1.13 21.05 1.37
C PHE A 142 1.03 21.69 -0.02
N THR A 143 1.19 20.92 -1.10
CA THR A 143 1.30 21.49 -2.46
C THR A 143 -0.02 21.53 -3.22
N LYS A 144 -0.95 20.62 -2.93
CA LYS A 144 -2.22 20.53 -3.67
C LYS A 144 -3.30 21.35 -3.00
N LYS A 145 -3.88 22.28 -3.80
CA LYS A 145 -5.02 23.12 -3.40
C LYS A 145 -6.22 22.28 -2.93
N PHE A 146 -7.09 22.91 -2.14
CA PHE A 146 -8.29 22.42 -1.45
C PHE A 146 -9.17 21.40 -2.18
N ASN A 147 -9.15 21.33 -3.52
CA ASN A 147 -10.04 20.47 -4.32
C ASN A 147 -9.84 18.94 -4.12
N ARG A 148 -8.77 18.51 -3.43
CA ARG A 148 -8.52 17.07 -3.13
C ARG A 148 -8.11 16.86 -1.67
N LEU A 149 -8.55 17.72 -0.78
CA LEU A 149 -8.15 17.70 0.62
C LEU A 149 -8.52 16.37 1.29
N SER A 150 -9.71 15.86 1.04
CA SER A 150 -10.18 14.57 1.59
C SER A 150 -9.26 13.40 1.20
N GLN A 151 -8.90 13.28 -0.08
CA GLN A 151 -8.00 12.23 -0.54
C GLN A 151 -6.60 12.37 0.05
N ASN A 152 -6.05 13.58 0.07
CA ASN A 152 -4.71 13.83 0.61
C ASN A 152 -4.64 13.56 2.11
N LEU A 153 -5.67 13.94 2.87
CA LEU A 153 -5.77 13.69 4.30
C LEU A 153 -5.85 12.19 4.61
N SER A 154 -6.64 11.43 3.83
CA SER A 154 -6.75 9.98 3.99
C SER A 154 -5.40 9.27 3.75
N HIS A 155 -4.71 9.61 2.67
CA HIS A 155 -3.40 9.01 2.36
C HIS A 155 -2.33 9.41 3.38
N PHE A 156 -2.33 10.66 3.84
CA PHE A 156 -1.42 11.14 4.87
C PHE A 156 -1.69 10.45 6.22
N GLY A 157 -2.96 10.37 6.64
CA GLY A 157 -3.34 9.68 7.87
C GLY A 157 -2.96 8.20 7.85
N PHE A 158 -3.16 7.51 6.71
CA PHE A 158 -2.75 6.12 6.53
C PHE A 158 -1.21 5.96 6.61
N SER A 159 -0.44 6.87 6.01
CA SER A 159 1.02 6.83 6.09
C SER A 159 1.54 7.03 7.51
N LEU A 160 0.93 7.94 8.28
CA LEU A 160 1.24 8.16 9.70
C LEU A 160 0.92 6.92 10.54
N LEU A 161 -0.22 6.29 10.30
CA LEU A 161 -0.63 5.08 11.01
C LEU A 161 0.39 3.95 10.78
N ILE A 162 0.80 3.70 9.54
CA ILE A 162 1.80 2.66 9.24
C ILE A 162 3.13 2.98 9.93
N LEU A 163 3.62 4.22 9.84
CA LEU A 163 4.86 4.62 10.51
C LEU A 163 4.77 4.41 12.03
N SER A 164 3.66 4.82 12.64
CA SER A 164 3.45 4.65 14.09
C SER A 164 3.47 3.17 14.50
N ILE A 165 2.83 2.29 13.73
CA ILE A 165 2.86 0.84 13.98
C ILE A 165 4.27 0.28 13.87
N LEU A 166 5.02 0.67 12.82
CA LEU A 166 6.39 0.20 12.62
C LEU A 166 7.32 0.69 13.75
N PHE A 167 7.23 1.96 14.13
CA PHE A 167 8.03 2.48 15.24
C PHE A 167 7.69 1.80 16.56
N ASN A 168 6.41 1.59 16.86
CA ASN A 168 6.01 0.88 18.07
C ASN A 168 6.57 -0.55 18.08
N ASN A 169 6.52 -1.26 16.95
CA ASN A 169 7.06 -2.62 16.85
C ASN A 169 8.60 -2.64 17.02
N PHE A 170 9.33 -1.67 16.46
CA PHE A 170 10.78 -1.60 16.54
C PHE A 170 11.30 -1.13 17.89
N LEU A 171 10.53 -0.34 18.63
CA LEU A 171 10.90 0.14 19.96
C LEU A 171 10.49 -0.83 21.06
N SER A 172 9.56 -1.75 20.78
CA SER A 172 9.07 -2.76 21.76
C SER A 172 9.78 -4.11 21.65
N SER A 173 10.61 -4.32 20.63
CA SER A 173 11.41 -5.53 20.45
C SER A 173 12.82 -5.36 21.02
#